data_4da47d59abc5cb35a1f9e930203f8b0d
#
_entry.id   4da47d59abc5cb35a1f9e930203f8b0d
#
_cell.length_a   1.000
_cell.length_b   1.000
_cell.length_c   1.000
_cell.angle_alpha   90.00
_cell.angle_beta   90.00
_cell.angle_gamma   90.00
#
_symmetry.space_group_name_H-M   'P 1'
#
loop_
_entity.id
_entity.type
_entity.pdbx_description
1 polymer ?
#
loop_
_entity_poly.entity_id
_entity_poly.type
_entity_poly.pdbx_seq_one_letter_code
_entity_poly.pdbx_strand_id
1 'polypeptide(L)'
;MTGKRYTLDTFYTSQEWRALREIIIHDRTKDDGYVYDEVTGRPIIHGYDIVLHHKIFLTEENVGDASVSLNPDNIMIVSHKTHNQIHEKFGYIKREIYLVYGSPMSGKTTWVNSVHQSGDLVVDMDSIWQCVSGLNRFQKPMALNAVVFGVRDYLIDSVRMRRGKWNNAYVIGGYPLISERERLIRQLGAREVFISTSKEECLRRLELDDSRDRAEWTRYIEEWWRRYSPRMAF
;
A
#
# COMPACT_ATOMS: atom_id res chain seq x y z
N MET A 1 -28.10 -25.29 27.17
CA MET A 1 -26.89 -25.43 26.30
C MET A 1 -26.30 -24.04 26.14
N THR A 2 -25.25 -23.72 26.89
CA THR A 2 -24.57 -22.43 26.82
C THR A 2 -23.74 -22.41 25.53
N GLY A 3 -24.26 -21.72 24.51
CA GLY A 3 -23.55 -21.54 23.26
C GLY A 3 -22.21 -20.83 23.50
N LYS A 4 -21.14 -21.34 22.93
CA LYS A 4 -19.84 -20.68 22.89
C LYS A 4 -20.03 -19.28 22.34
N ARG A 5 -19.73 -18.26 23.13
CA ARG A 5 -19.79 -16.87 22.68
C ARG A 5 -18.50 -16.59 21.94
N TYR A 6 -18.55 -16.52 20.61
CA TYR A 6 -17.44 -16.06 19.79
C TYR A 6 -17.29 -14.54 19.92
N THR A 7 -16.04 -14.08 19.88
CA THR A 7 -15.69 -12.71 19.51
C THR A 7 -15.31 -12.70 18.03
N LEU A 8 -15.26 -11.55 17.37
CA LEU A 8 -14.83 -11.44 15.99
C LEU A 8 -13.42 -12.03 15.78
N ASP A 9 -12.52 -11.81 16.73
CA ASP A 9 -11.14 -12.32 16.66
C ASP A 9 -11.06 -13.85 16.75
N THR A 10 -11.92 -14.47 17.55
CA THR A 10 -11.90 -15.92 17.77
C THR A 10 -12.74 -16.71 16.77
N PHE A 11 -13.74 -16.06 16.17
CA PHE A 11 -14.63 -16.72 15.22
C PHE A 11 -13.90 -17.24 13.98
N TYR A 12 -13.12 -16.40 13.31
CA TYR A 12 -12.42 -16.79 12.07
C TYR A 12 -11.29 -17.83 12.30
N THR A 13 -10.89 -18.09 13.54
CA THR A 13 -9.96 -19.13 13.91
C THR A 13 -10.64 -20.40 14.44
N SER A 14 -11.96 -20.39 14.61
CA SER A 14 -12.76 -21.50 15.14
C SER A 14 -12.75 -22.71 14.21
N GLN A 15 -12.96 -23.90 14.80
CA GLN A 15 -13.05 -25.16 14.04
C GLN A 15 -14.31 -25.16 13.17
N GLU A 16 -15.42 -24.61 13.68
CA GLU A 16 -16.70 -24.54 13.01
C GLU A 16 -16.61 -23.67 11.74
N TRP A 17 -15.96 -22.52 11.83
CA TRP A 17 -15.73 -21.66 10.66
C TRP A 17 -14.84 -22.33 9.61
N ARG A 18 -13.77 -22.98 10.03
CA ARG A 18 -12.85 -23.69 9.10
C ARG A 18 -13.56 -24.82 8.38
N ALA A 19 -14.36 -25.63 9.10
CA ALA A 19 -15.14 -26.70 8.50
C ALA A 19 -16.18 -26.16 7.48
N LEU A 20 -16.91 -25.10 7.87
CA LEU A 20 -17.86 -24.46 6.96
C LEU A 20 -17.19 -23.89 5.72
N ARG A 21 -16.01 -23.28 5.87
CA ARG A 21 -15.23 -22.76 4.76
C ARG A 21 -14.86 -23.84 3.74
N GLU A 22 -14.40 -24.99 4.20
CA GLU A 22 -14.06 -26.12 3.33
C GLU A 22 -15.29 -26.65 2.59
N ILE A 23 -16.42 -26.82 3.27
CA ILE A 23 -17.68 -27.27 2.68
C ILE A 23 -18.12 -26.29 1.59
N ILE A 24 -18.15 -24.99 1.88
CA ILE A 24 -18.61 -23.98 0.91
C ILE A 24 -17.70 -23.95 -0.33
N ILE A 25 -16.38 -24.03 -0.15
CA ILE A 25 -15.44 -24.04 -1.28
C ILE A 25 -15.66 -25.30 -2.12
N HIS A 26 -15.79 -26.47 -1.48
CA HIS A 26 -16.04 -27.73 -2.17
C HIS A 26 -17.36 -27.68 -2.97
N ASP A 27 -18.45 -27.26 -2.34
CA ASP A 27 -19.78 -27.27 -2.95
C ASP A 27 -19.93 -26.26 -4.08
N ARG A 28 -19.14 -25.17 -4.06
CA ARG A 28 -19.17 -24.14 -5.10
C ARG A 28 -18.03 -24.25 -6.12
N THR A 29 -17.19 -25.29 -6.02
CA THR A 29 -16.23 -25.63 -7.07
C THR A 29 -16.97 -26.22 -8.26
N LYS A 30 -16.75 -25.66 -9.45
CA LYS A 30 -17.40 -26.12 -10.68
C LYS A 30 -16.67 -27.32 -11.28
N ASP A 31 -17.28 -27.93 -12.30
CA ASP A 31 -16.75 -29.11 -13.01
C ASP A 31 -15.36 -28.89 -13.63
N ASP A 32 -15.00 -27.64 -13.89
CA ASP A 32 -13.67 -27.23 -14.39
C ASP A 32 -12.60 -27.15 -13.29
N GLY A 33 -12.97 -27.45 -12.04
CA GLY A 33 -12.08 -27.42 -10.87
C GLY A 33 -11.83 -26.04 -10.28
N TYR A 34 -12.49 -24.99 -10.77
CA TYR A 34 -12.33 -23.63 -10.25
C TYR A 34 -13.53 -23.17 -9.42
N VAL A 35 -13.22 -22.32 -8.44
CA VAL A 35 -14.22 -21.52 -7.74
C VAL A 35 -14.32 -20.18 -8.44
N TYR A 36 -15.52 -19.64 -8.51
CA TYR A 36 -15.79 -18.37 -9.20
C TYR A 36 -16.14 -17.26 -8.22
N ASP A 37 -15.61 -16.08 -8.50
CA ASP A 37 -15.97 -14.85 -7.80
C ASP A 37 -17.45 -14.52 -8.11
N GLU A 38 -18.30 -14.58 -7.10
CA GLU A 38 -19.76 -14.47 -7.27
C GLU A 38 -20.23 -13.07 -7.69
N VAL A 39 -19.38 -12.05 -7.55
CA VAL A 39 -19.68 -10.68 -7.97
C VAL A 39 -19.28 -10.45 -9.42
N THR A 40 -18.10 -10.92 -9.81
CA THR A 40 -17.53 -10.66 -11.15
C THR A 40 -17.76 -11.79 -12.15
N GLY A 41 -18.13 -12.96 -11.69
CA GLY A 41 -18.27 -14.16 -12.51
C GLY A 41 -16.96 -14.72 -13.07
N ARG A 42 -15.79 -14.24 -12.57
CA ARG A 42 -14.48 -14.70 -13.04
C ARG A 42 -13.94 -15.85 -12.19
N PRO A 43 -13.19 -16.81 -12.78
CA PRO A 43 -12.55 -17.86 -12.01
C PRO A 43 -11.48 -17.30 -11.09
N ILE A 44 -11.38 -17.82 -9.88
CA ILE A 44 -10.32 -17.52 -8.91
C ILE A 44 -9.24 -18.58 -9.09
N ILE A 45 -8.12 -18.19 -9.68
CA ILE A 45 -7.06 -19.14 -10.12
C ILE A 45 -6.24 -19.68 -8.94
N HIS A 46 -6.06 -18.89 -7.91
CA HIS A 46 -5.21 -19.25 -6.78
C HIS A 46 -6.02 -19.44 -5.51
N GLY A 47 -5.86 -20.58 -4.83
CA GLY A 47 -6.60 -20.91 -3.61
C GLY A 47 -6.41 -19.86 -2.48
N TYR A 48 -5.25 -19.19 -2.42
CA TYR A 48 -5.01 -18.11 -1.46
C TYR A 48 -5.81 -16.82 -1.74
N ASP A 49 -6.34 -16.67 -2.96
CA ASP A 49 -7.16 -15.51 -3.37
C ASP A 49 -8.66 -15.73 -3.08
N ILE A 50 -9.05 -16.92 -2.61
CA ILE A 50 -10.42 -17.24 -2.25
C ILE A 50 -10.76 -16.64 -0.90
N VAL A 51 -11.69 -15.68 -0.89
CA VAL A 51 -12.21 -15.03 0.32
C VAL A 51 -13.69 -15.37 0.48
N LEU A 52 -14.08 -15.86 1.66
CA LEU A 52 -15.48 -16.01 2.05
C LEU A 52 -15.93 -14.74 2.75
N HIS A 53 -16.89 -14.05 2.14
CA HIS A 53 -17.40 -12.76 2.60
C HIS A 53 -18.83 -12.91 3.12
N HIS A 54 -19.09 -12.42 4.34
CA HIS A 54 -20.43 -12.38 4.89
C HIS A 54 -21.23 -11.22 4.27
N LYS A 55 -22.38 -11.52 3.64
CA LYS A 55 -23.29 -10.53 3.06
C LYS A 55 -23.89 -9.61 4.15
N ILE A 56 -24.26 -10.19 5.28
CA ILE A 56 -24.58 -9.49 6.53
C ILE A 56 -23.29 -9.49 7.35
N PHE A 57 -22.71 -8.32 7.56
CA PHE A 57 -21.45 -8.20 8.29
C PHE A 57 -21.54 -8.74 9.70
N LEU A 58 -20.49 -9.43 10.13
CA LEU A 58 -20.37 -9.87 11.51
C LEU A 58 -19.97 -8.68 12.40
N THR A 59 -20.66 -8.59 13.51
CA THR A 59 -20.41 -7.65 14.62
C THR A 59 -20.26 -8.45 15.90
N GLU A 60 -19.76 -7.83 16.97
CA GLU A 60 -19.70 -8.48 18.30
C GLU A 60 -21.09 -8.92 18.80
N GLU A 61 -22.16 -8.32 18.30
CA GLU A 61 -23.53 -8.63 18.67
C GLU A 61 -24.08 -9.87 17.97
N ASN A 62 -23.72 -10.08 16.68
CA ASN A 62 -24.27 -11.14 15.84
C ASN A 62 -23.32 -12.31 15.55
N VAL A 63 -22.03 -12.18 15.87
CA VAL A 63 -21.03 -13.23 15.61
C VAL A 63 -21.34 -14.54 16.35
N GLY A 64 -22.02 -14.48 17.48
CA GLY A 64 -22.49 -15.63 18.25
C GLY A 64 -23.76 -16.30 17.71
N ASP A 65 -24.44 -15.67 16.75
CA ASP A 65 -25.64 -16.21 16.12
C ASP A 65 -25.25 -17.05 14.90
N ALA A 66 -25.37 -18.38 15.04
CA ALA A 66 -25.04 -19.32 13.97
C ALA A 66 -25.91 -19.15 12.71
N SER A 67 -27.14 -18.61 12.85
CA SER A 67 -28.00 -18.32 11.70
C SER A 67 -27.50 -17.17 10.84
N VAL A 68 -26.56 -16.37 11.35
CA VAL A 68 -25.86 -15.28 10.66
C VAL A 68 -24.42 -15.69 10.34
N SER A 69 -23.67 -16.11 11.37
CA SER A 69 -22.21 -16.32 11.25
C SER A 69 -21.80 -17.63 10.57
N LEU A 70 -22.63 -18.68 10.71
CA LEU A 70 -22.37 -20.00 10.10
C LEU A 70 -23.43 -20.37 9.04
N ASN A 71 -24.16 -19.41 8.52
CA ASN A 71 -25.17 -19.62 7.47
C ASN A 71 -24.51 -19.56 6.08
N PRO A 72 -24.48 -20.67 5.29
CA PRO A 72 -23.94 -20.68 3.95
C PRO A 72 -24.58 -19.66 2.99
N ASP A 73 -25.87 -19.36 3.17
CA ASP A 73 -26.61 -18.40 2.34
C ASP A 73 -26.18 -16.93 2.62
N ASN A 74 -25.65 -16.69 3.81
CA ASN A 74 -25.08 -15.40 4.16
C ASN A 74 -23.63 -15.23 3.67
N ILE A 75 -23.03 -16.25 3.06
CA ILE A 75 -21.64 -16.23 2.62
C ILE A 75 -21.58 -16.21 1.11
N MET A 76 -20.74 -15.35 0.55
CA MET A 76 -20.37 -15.38 -0.87
C MET A 76 -18.86 -15.59 -1.02
N ILE A 77 -18.48 -16.25 -2.12
CA ILE A 77 -17.07 -16.40 -2.49
C ILE A 77 -16.68 -15.26 -3.41
N VAL A 78 -15.61 -14.58 -3.06
CA VAL A 78 -15.05 -13.48 -3.84
C VAL A 78 -13.52 -13.55 -3.88
N SER A 79 -12.91 -12.91 -4.86
CA SER A 79 -11.46 -12.69 -4.85
C SER A 79 -11.07 -11.64 -3.83
N HIS A 80 -9.80 -11.62 -3.40
CA HIS A 80 -9.28 -10.55 -2.54
C HIS A 80 -9.53 -9.15 -3.13
N LYS A 81 -9.41 -9.02 -4.44
CA LYS A 81 -9.69 -7.77 -5.14
C LYS A 81 -11.16 -7.35 -4.98
N THR A 82 -12.08 -8.27 -5.24
CA THR A 82 -13.53 -8.00 -5.11
C THR A 82 -13.91 -7.74 -3.66
N HIS A 83 -13.37 -8.53 -2.72
CA HIS A 83 -13.58 -8.32 -1.29
C HIS A 83 -13.18 -6.91 -0.85
N ASN A 84 -12.01 -6.42 -1.28
CA ASN A 84 -11.59 -5.06 -1.00
C ASN A 84 -12.54 -4.01 -1.62
N GLN A 85 -13.05 -4.26 -2.83
CA GLN A 85 -14.03 -3.37 -3.48
C GLN A 85 -15.38 -3.33 -2.74
N ILE A 86 -15.85 -4.47 -2.21
CA ILE A 86 -17.08 -4.53 -1.41
C ILE A 86 -16.92 -3.70 -0.15
N HIS A 87 -15.80 -3.85 0.55
CA HIS A 87 -15.52 -3.07 1.76
C HIS A 87 -15.36 -1.57 1.47
N GLU A 88 -14.81 -1.17 0.32
CA GLU A 88 -14.76 0.22 -0.12
C GLU A 88 -16.16 0.82 -0.33
N LYS A 89 -17.13 0.04 -0.83
CA LYS A 89 -18.53 0.47 -0.99
C LYS A 89 -19.24 0.75 0.33
N PHE A 90 -18.84 0.08 1.41
CA PHE A 90 -19.50 0.17 2.72
C PHE A 90 -18.72 1.01 3.74
N GLY A 91 -17.88 1.93 3.28
CA GLY A 91 -17.18 2.86 4.16
C GLY A 91 -15.81 2.37 4.63
N TYR A 92 -15.23 1.36 3.99
CA TYR A 92 -13.83 1.03 4.18
C TYR A 92 -12.98 2.21 3.72
N ILE A 93 -12.07 2.67 4.58
CA ILE A 93 -11.16 3.77 4.23
C ILE A 93 -10.40 3.38 2.97
N LYS A 94 -10.66 4.08 1.88
CA LYS A 94 -9.94 3.89 0.63
C LYS A 94 -8.48 4.23 0.86
N ARG A 95 -7.61 3.21 0.83
CA ARG A 95 -6.17 3.39 1.00
C ARG A 95 -5.60 4.02 -0.26
N GLU A 96 -5.42 5.32 -0.23
CA GLU A 96 -4.78 6.04 -1.33
C GLU A 96 -3.26 5.87 -1.23
N ILE A 97 -2.62 5.74 -2.38
CA ILE A 97 -1.18 5.74 -2.50
C ILE A 97 -0.77 6.93 -3.33
N TYR A 98 0.22 7.66 -2.86
CA TYR A 98 0.74 8.84 -3.52
C TYR A 98 2.21 8.62 -3.89
N LEU A 99 2.54 8.76 -5.18
CA LEU A 99 3.91 8.86 -5.67
C LEU A 99 4.30 10.34 -5.66
N VAL A 100 5.03 10.76 -4.64
CA VAL A 100 5.45 12.16 -4.45
C VAL A 100 6.84 12.35 -5.02
N TYR A 101 6.96 13.12 -6.11
CA TYR A 101 8.23 13.27 -6.80
C TYR A 101 8.56 14.71 -7.15
N GLY A 102 9.83 14.95 -7.47
CA GLY A 102 10.38 16.24 -7.85
C GLY A 102 11.88 16.32 -7.59
N SER A 103 12.49 17.43 -7.98
CA SER A 103 13.93 17.70 -7.78
C SER A 103 14.35 17.54 -6.31
N PRO A 104 15.59 17.21 -6.01
CA PRO A 104 16.14 17.49 -4.69
C PRO A 104 15.87 18.95 -4.31
N MET A 105 15.64 19.22 -3.04
CA MET A 105 15.29 20.55 -2.49
C MET A 105 13.91 21.10 -2.95
N SER A 106 13.09 20.35 -3.69
CA SER A 106 11.77 20.82 -4.12
C SER A 106 10.72 20.96 -3.00
N GLY A 107 10.94 20.33 -1.82
CA GLY A 107 10.00 20.38 -0.70
C GLY A 107 9.07 19.17 -0.58
N LYS A 108 9.38 18.03 -1.22
CA LYS A 108 8.58 16.79 -1.16
C LYS A 108 8.25 16.34 0.26
N THR A 109 9.26 16.21 1.10
CA THR A 109 9.09 15.78 2.50
C THR A 109 8.30 16.80 3.30
N THR A 110 8.50 18.09 3.04
CA THR A 110 7.72 19.19 3.67
C THR A 110 6.24 19.07 3.31
N TRP A 111 5.94 18.82 2.03
CA TRP A 111 4.56 18.61 1.57
C TRP A 111 3.94 17.37 2.22
N VAL A 112 4.64 16.23 2.23
CA VAL A 112 4.13 15.02 2.90
C VAL A 112 3.89 15.29 4.38
N ASN A 113 4.81 15.96 5.08
CA ASN A 113 4.65 16.30 6.49
C ASN A 113 3.45 17.20 6.78
N SER A 114 2.99 17.98 5.79
CA SER A 114 1.81 18.85 5.95
C SER A 114 0.47 18.13 5.74
N VAL A 115 0.48 16.95 5.10
CA VAL A 115 -0.76 16.23 4.74
C VAL A 115 -0.91 14.87 5.39
N HIS A 116 0.21 14.21 5.77
CA HIS A 116 0.13 12.87 6.36
C HIS A 116 -0.45 12.91 7.78
N GLN A 117 -1.12 11.84 8.15
CA GLN A 117 -1.77 11.68 9.44
C GLN A 117 -1.26 10.44 10.18
N SER A 118 -1.62 10.34 11.46
CA SER A 118 -1.33 9.14 12.24
C SER A 118 -1.95 7.89 11.58
N GLY A 119 -1.13 6.87 11.38
CA GLY A 119 -1.51 5.65 10.68
C GLY A 119 -1.22 5.64 9.18
N ASP A 120 -0.70 6.71 8.61
CA ASP A 120 -0.19 6.72 7.24
C ASP A 120 1.21 6.12 7.14
N LEU A 121 1.52 5.48 6.01
CA LEU A 121 2.82 4.89 5.73
C LEU A 121 3.65 5.84 4.84
N VAL A 122 4.83 6.21 5.30
CA VAL A 122 5.76 7.06 4.53
C VAL A 122 6.99 6.25 4.15
N VAL A 123 7.25 6.14 2.84
CA VAL A 123 8.44 5.51 2.28
C VAL A 123 9.35 6.61 1.74
N ASP A 124 10.34 7.00 2.54
CA ASP A 124 11.33 8.04 2.23
C ASP A 124 12.75 7.49 2.39
N MET A 125 13.54 7.57 1.33
CA MET A 125 14.91 7.02 1.31
C MET A 125 15.82 7.66 2.36
N ASP A 126 15.70 8.96 2.58
CA ASP A 126 16.55 9.65 3.56
C ASP A 126 16.22 9.22 5.00
N SER A 127 14.95 8.93 5.28
CA SER A 127 14.52 8.39 6.57
C SER A 127 14.97 6.93 6.76
N ILE A 128 14.95 6.12 5.69
CA ILE A 128 15.48 4.75 5.72
C ILE A 128 16.98 4.77 5.99
N TRP A 129 17.73 5.67 5.32
CA TRP A 129 19.15 5.85 5.58
C TRP A 129 19.43 6.18 7.05
N GLN A 130 18.71 7.12 7.60
CA GLN A 130 18.84 7.51 9.01
C GLN A 130 18.55 6.34 9.95
N CYS A 131 17.47 5.59 9.69
CA CYS A 131 17.06 4.42 10.49
C CYS A 131 18.14 3.31 10.48
N VAL A 132 18.69 3.01 9.31
CA VAL A 132 19.64 1.89 9.14
C VAL A 132 21.04 2.25 9.61
N SER A 133 21.49 3.49 9.35
CA SER A 133 22.87 3.91 9.65
C SER A 133 23.06 4.47 11.06
N GLY A 134 21.99 5.00 11.68
CA GLY A 134 22.08 5.78 12.91
C GLY A 134 22.74 7.16 12.74
N LEU A 135 23.11 7.53 11.51
CA LEU A 135 23.76 8.79 11.17
C LEU A 135 22.73 9.85 10.73
N ASN A 136 23.22 11.06 10.40
CA ASN A 136 22.37 12.06 9.77
C ASN A 136 21.79 11.50 8.45
N ARG A 137 20.51 11.77 8.16
CA ARG A 137 19.74 11.24 7.02
C ARG A 137 20.39 11.49 5.63
N PHE A 138 21.32 12.43 5.54
CA PHE A 138 22.02 12.77 4.31
C PHE A 138 23.40 12.10 4.20
N GLN A 139 23.87 11.45 5.25
CA GLN A 139 25.09 10.63 5.23
C GLN A 139 24.74 9.21 4.79
N LYS A 140 25.29 8.80 3.66
CA LYS A 140 24.92 7.55 2.97
C LYS A 140 26.14 6.62 2.77
N PRO A 141 26.61 5.94 3.82
CA PRO A 141 27.77 5.03 3.73
C PRO A 141 27.49 3.91 2.72
N MET A 142 28.29 3.79 1.67
CA MET A 142 28.11 2.82 0.58
C MET A 142 28.02 1.36 1.07
N ALA A 143 28.69 1.03 2.18
CA ALA A 143 28.67 -0.30 2.77
C ALA A 143 27.24 -0.76 3.19
N LEU A 144 26.33 0.17 3.42
CA LEU A 144 24.95 -0.12 3.82
C LEU A 144 23.95 -0.13 2.66
N ASN A 145 24.39 0.14 1.43
CA ASN A 145 23.49 0.23 0.26
C ASN A 145 22.54 -0.96 0.14
N ALA A 146 23.08 -2.18 0.19
CA ALA A 146 22.27 -3.39 0.01
C ALA A 146 21.16 -3.52 1.06
N VAL A 147 21.44 -3.17 2.32
CA VAL A 147 20.48 -3.22 3.42
C VAL A 147 19.41 -2.13 3.24
N VAL A 148 19.84 -0.89 2.97
CA VAL A 148 18.93 0.26 2.80
C VAL A 148 17.97 0.02 1.61
N PHE A 149 18.48 -0.43 0.48
CA PHE A 149 17.65 -0.75 -0.68
C PHE A 149 16.74 -1.95 -0.42
N GLY A 150 17.20 -2.96 0.33
CA GLY A 150 16.36 -4.08 0.77
C GLY A 150 15.18 -3.64 1.65
N VAL A 151 15.41 -2.73 2.59
CA VAL A 151 14.33 -2.16 3.43
C VAL A 151 13.35 -1.36 2.58
N ARG A 152 13.85 -0.51 1.66
CA ARG A 152 12.99 0.21 0.71
C ARG A 152 12.12 -0.74 -0.09
N ASP A 153 12.69 -1.77 -0.68
CA ASP A 153 11.99 -2.72 -1.53
C ASP A 153 10.93 -3.49 -0.74
N TYR A 154 11.22 -3.88 0.51
CA TYR A 154 10.25 -4.48 1.41
C TYR A 154 9.07 -3.53 1.69
N LEU A 155 9.33 -2.24 1.93
CA LEU A 155 8.29 -1.25 2.15
C LEU A 155 7.45 -1.02 0.89
N ILE A 156 8.07 -0.91 -0.28
CA ILE A 156 7.38 -0.80 -1.58
C ILE A 156 6.49 -2.03 -1.83
N ASP A 157 7.00 -3.23 -1.57
CA ASP A 157 6.21 -4.46 -1.68
C ASP A 157 5.04 -4.50 -0.68
N SER A 158 5.26 -4.01 0.54
CA SER A 158 4.20 -3.91 1.54
C SER A 158 3.09 -2.94 1.11
N VAL A 159 3.44 -1.82 0.46
CA VAL A 159 2.48 -0.89 -0.15
C VAL A 159 1.75 -1.57 -1.31
N ARG A 160 2.48 -2.22 -2.23
CA ARG A 160 1.92 -2.92 -3.39
C ARG A 160 0.92 -4.00 -2.98
N MET A 161 1.26 -4.80 -1.98
CA MET A 161 0.44 -5.91 -1.47
C MET A 161 -0.59 -5.46 -0.43
N ARG A 162 -0.70 -4.17 -0.15
CA ARG A 162 -1.59 -3.61 0.90
C ARG A 162 -1.38 -4.26 2.27
N ARG A 163 -0.15 -4.67 2.57
CA ARG A 163 0.21 -5.37 3.81
C ARG A 163 0.18 -4.41 5.00
N GLY A 164 -0.49 -4.80 6.09
CA GLY A 164 -0.67 -3.96 7.27
C GLY A 164 -1.99 -3.18 7.27
N LYS A 165 -2.23 -2.37 8.33
CA LYS A 165 -3.47 -1.59 8.55
C LYS A 165 -3.25 -0.08 8.42
N TRP A 166 -2.34 0.34 7.55
CA TRP A 166 -2.10 1.77 7.28
C TRP A 166 -3.27 2.41 6.51
N ASN A 167 -3.46 3.73 6.66
CA ASN A 167 -4.54 4.49 6.00
C ASN A 167 -4.16 4.88 4.56
N ASN A 168 -3.19 5.80 4.42
CA ASN A 168 -2.64 6.19 3.13
C ASN A 168 -1.15 5.83 3.06
N ALA A 169 -0.57 5.81 1.86
CA ALA A 169 0.86 5.61 1.71
C ALA A 169 1.47 6.70 0.82
N TYR A 170 2.60 7.24 1.24
CA TYR A 170 3.37 8.24 0.50
C TYR A 170 4.74 7.66 0.14
N VAL A 171 4.98 7.47 -1.16
CA VAL A 171 6.26 7.02 -1.70
C VAL A 171 6.99 8.24 -2.25
N ILE A 172 8.05 8.65 -1.55
CA ILE A 172 8.80 9.88 -1.85
C ILE A 172 10.07 9.54 -2.63
N GLY A 173 10.33 10.28 -3.72
CA GLY A 173 11.57 10.11 -4.46
C GLY A 173 11.82 11.17 -5.53
N GLY A 174 12.96 11.07 -6.21
CA GLY A 174 13.30 11.96 -7.31
C GLY A 174 12.47 11.67 -8.57
N TYR A 175 12.52 10.44 -9.04
CA TYR A 175 11.80 9.89 -10.20
C TYR A 175 11.76 10.83 -11.42
N PRO A 176 12.90 11.24 -11.99
CA PRO A 176 12.94 12.18 -13.10
C PRO A 176 12.37 11.61 -14.40
N LEU A 177 12.49 10.29 -14.61
CA LEU A 177 12.06 9.63 -15.83
C LEU A 177 10.57 9.28 -15.79
N ILE A 178 9.85 9.64 -16.85
CA ILE A 178 8.42 9.29 -16.98
C ILE A 178 8.17 7.78 -16.93
N SER A 179 9.05 6.97 -17.53
CA SER A 179 8.94 5.51 -17.54
C SER A 179 9.02 4.90 -16.13
N GLU A 180 9.87 5.46 -15.25
CA GLU A 180 9.95 5.04 -13.85
C GLU A 180 8.67 5.37 -13.09
N ARG A 181 8.15 6.59 -13.28
CA ARG A 181 6.89 7.02 -12.64
C ARG A 181 5.72 6.17 -13.08
N GLU A 182 5.53 6.00 -14.39
CA GLU A 182 4.43 5.18 -14.93
C GLU A 182 4.49 3.73 -14.48
N ARG A 183 5.70 3.15 -14.39
CA ARG A 183 5.88 1.82 -13.85
C ARG A 183 5.42 1.73 -12.40
N LEU A 184 5.87 2.65 -11.53
CA LEU A 184 5.50 2.68 -10.11
C LEU A 184 4.02 2.96 -9.93
N ILE A 185 3.46 3.92 -10.67
CA ILE A 185 2.03 4.24 -10.63
C ILE A 185 1.19 3.01 -10.97
N ARG A 186 1.54 2.26 -12.03
CA ARG A 186 0.82 1.03 -12.40
C ARG A 186 0.99 -0.07 -11.35
N GLN A 187 2.22 -0.28 -10.84
CA GLN A 187 2.51 -1.32 -9.87
C GLN A 187 1.81 -1.10 -8.52
N LEU A 188 1.74 0.15 -8.08
CA LEU A 188 1.21 0.52 -6.78
C LEU A 188 -0.27 0.92 -6.82
N GLY A 189 -0.81 1.25 -8.00
CA GLY A 189 -2.09 1.93 -8.13
C GLY A 189 -2.04 3.34 -7.52
N ALA A 190 -0.91 4.03 -7.65
CA ALA A 190 -0.66 5.30 -6.99
C ALA A 190 -1.22 6.49 -7.78
N ARG A 191 -1.55 7.57 -7.07
CA ARG A 191 -1.77 8.89 -7.64
C ARG A 191 -0.45 9.65 -7.70
N GLU A 192 -0.24 10.35 -8.80
CA GLU A 192 0.95 11.16 -9.03
C GLU A 192 0.83 12.51 -8.34
N VAL A 193 1.86 12.90 -7.57
CA VAL A 193 1.99 14.22 -6.96
C VAL A 193 3.35 14.80 -7.32
N PHE A 194 3.35 15.75 -8.23
CA PHE A 194 4.55 16.47 -8.63
C PHE A 194 4.75 17.72 -7.78
N ILE A 195 5.88 17.82 -7.12
CA ILE A 195 6.27 19.04 -6.39
C ILE A 195 7.03 19.96 -7.34
N SER A 196 6.28 20.87 -7.97
CA SER A 196 6.76 21.78 -9.01
C SER A 196 7.50 22.99 -8.38
N THR A 197 8.79 22.80 -8.13
CA THR A 197 9.69 23.88 -7.66
C THR A 197 10.78 24.06 -8.70
N SER A 198 11.04 25.29 -9.15
CA SER A 198 12.03 25.56 -10.19
C SER A 198 13.45 25.14 -9.79
N LYS A 199 14.35 24.98 -10.77
CA LYS A 199 15.76 24.65 -10.52
C LYS A 199 16.44 25.71 -9.67
N GLU A 200 16.20 26.97 -10.01
CA GLU A 200 16.77 28.15 -9.34
C GLU A 200 16.34 28.20 -7.86
N GLU A 201 15.07 27.93 -7.60
CA GLU A 201 14.56 27.90 -6.22
C GLU A 201 15.12 26.71 -5.44
N CYS A 202 15.30 25.55 -6.07
CA CYS A 202 15.95 24.40 -5.43
C CYS A 202 17.40 24.72 -5.05
N LEU A 203 18.15 25.38 -5.94
CA LEU A 203 19.52 25.80 -5.67
C LEU A 203 19.58 26.89 -4.56
N ARG A 204 18.69 27.87 -4.60
CA ARG A 204 18.57 28.88 -3.55
C ARG A 204 18.30 28.27 -2.16
N ARG A 205 17.43 27.28 -2.09
CA ARG A 205 17.15 26.55 -0.84
C ARG A 205 18.37 25.76 -0.35
N LEU A 206 19.15 25.22 -1.27
CA LEU A 206 20.40 24.53 -0.93
C LEU A 206 21.44 25.47 -0.35
N GLU A 207 21.54 26.70 -0.85
CA GLU A 207 22.46 27.73 -0.32
C GLU A 207 22.16 28.10 1.16
N LEU A 208 20.90 27.97 1.58
CA LEU A 208 20.43 28.23 2.92
C LEU A 208 20.47 27.00 3.84
N ASP A 209 20.89 25.85 3.32
CA ASP A 209 20.90 24.59 4.05
C ASP A 209 22.34 24.17 4.41
N ASP A 210 22.66 24.26 5.68
CA ASP A 210 23.99 23.88 6.20
C ASP A 210 24.11 22.37 6.52
N SER A 211 23.03 21.58 6.36
CA SER A 211 23.01 20.16 6.71
C SER A 211 23.48 19.25 5.57
N ARG A 212 23.68 19.81 4.38
CA ARG A 212 24.01 19.10 3.14
C ARG A 212 25.33 19.57 2.53
N ASP A 213 26.05 18.67 1.89
CA ASP A 213 27.20 19.06 1.05
C ASP A 213 26.69 19.79 -0.20
N ARG A 214 27.02 21.09 -0.29
CA ARG A 214 26.52 21.96 -1.36
C ARG A 214 26.96 21.50 -2.75
N ALA A 215 28.21 21.07 -2.90
CA ALA A 215 28.73 20.65 -4.20
C ALA A 215 28.06 19.35 -4.69
N GLU A 216 27.91 18.38 -3.80
CA GLU A 216 27.23 17.12 -4.10
C GLU A 216 25.76 17.33 -4.45
N TRP A 217 25.02 18.11 -3.64
CA TRP A 217 23.60 18.32 -3.85
C TRP A 217 23.28 19.23 -5.04
N THR A 218 24.16 20.18 -5.38
CA THR A 218 24.07 20.94 -6.63
C THR A 218 24.10 19.98 -7.83
N ARG A 219 25.05 19.04 -7.83
CA ARG A 219 25.15 18.02 -8.88
C ARG A 219 23.88 17.17 -8.97
N TYR A 220 23.28 16.76 -7.84
CA TYR A 220 22.04 15.98 -7.83
C TYR A 220 20.85 16.78 -8.38
N ILE A 221 20.74 18.06 -8.08
CA ILE A 221 19.70 18.96 -8.62
C ILE A 221 19.87 19.06 -10.15
N GLU A 222 21.10 19.35 -10.61
CA GLU A 222 21.39 19.51 -12.04
C GLU A 222 21.15 18.24 -12.83
N GLU A 223 21.58 17.09 -12.29
CA GLU A 223 21.35 15.81 -12.93
C GLU A 223 19.85 15.47 -13.00
N TRP A 224 19.10 15.76 -11.93
CA TRP A 224 17.66 15.55 -11.94
C TRP A 224 16.99 16.34 -13.06
N TRP A 225 17.28 17.63 -13.18
CA TRP A 225 16.72 18.52 -14.22
C TRP A 225 17.14 18.10 -15.63
N ARG A 226 18.36 17.65 -15.81
CA ARG A 226 18.84 17.12 -17.09
C ARG A 226 18.07 15.87 -17.54
N ARG A 227 17.63 15.03 -16.59
CA ARG A 227 16.92 13.77 -16.85
C ARG A 227 15.41 13.91 -16.83
N TYR A 228 14.90 15.01 -16.31
CA TYR A 228 13.47 15.16 -16.12
C TYR A 228 12.73 15.15 -17.44
N SER A 229 11.81 14.20 -17.59
CA SER A 229 10.88 14.09 -18.71
C SER A 229 9.45 14.38 -18.21
N PRO A 230 8.86 15.55 -18.59
CA PRO A 230 7.49 15.87 -18.23
C PRO A 230 6.51 14.93 -18.93
N ARG A 231 5.30 14.80 -18.37
CA ARG A 231 4.19 14.17 -19.09
C ARG A 231 3.73 15.14 -20.17
N MET A 232 3.69 14.71 -21.43
CA MET A 232 3.08 15.52 -22.45
C MET A 232 1.58 15.62 -22.16
N ALA A 233 1.07 16.84 -22.03
CA ALA A 233 -0.37 17.07 -22.03
C ALA A 233 -0.88 16.79 -23.45
N PHE A 234 -1.75 15.79 -23.60
CA PHE A 234 -2.53 15.57 -24.82
C PHE A 234 -3.81 16.38 -24.74
#